data_b7367eeabf4cd896079a51638ed4896d
#
_entry.id   b7367eeabf4cd896079a51638ed4896d
#
_cell.length_a   1.000
_cell.length_b   1.000
_cell.length_c   1.000
_cell.angle_alpha   90.00
_cell.angle_beta   90.00
_cell.angle_gamma   90.00
#
_symmetry.space_group_name_H-M   'P 1'
#
loop_
_entity.id
_entity.type
_entity.pdbx_description
1 polymer ?
#
loop_
_entity_poly.entity_id
_entity_poly.type
_entity_poly.pdbx_seq_one_letter_code
_entity_poly.pdbx_strand_id
1 'polypeptide(L)'
;MNPQTYTATVSSVTNVAGKFYVVTLSLASPSTITFIAGQYVIFQIGPPKLRHTLSIASSPADSKTIDILQSIAPMGEGSKWMLGLKAGDTVQFLGPLGKFILQKESPKQKVFVATGCGIAPLRAMILDYLEAGGTAAVTLWWGLRHETDVFWQNEFEAIKAQYSNFHAVTTLSQPGVSWAGQRGRVTAHVVAETPELSKSEFYLCGTRQMIVDMRGLLVHNGVPAEQIFTEAFF
;
A
#
# COMPACT_ATOMS: atom_id res chain seq x y z
N MET A 1 12.16 -0.72 -16.92
CA MET A 1 12.46 -2.17 -16.75
C MET A 1 11.42 -2.97 -17.53
N ASN A 2 11.82 -4.05 -18.19
CA ASN A 2 10.87 -4.92 -18.87
C ASN A 2 10.32 -5.95 -17.87
N PRO A 3 9.00 -6.18 -17.81
CA PRO A 3 8.41 -7.22 -16.98
C PRO A 3 8.96 -8.60 -17.40
N GLN A 4 9.23 -9.45 -16.41
CA GLN A 4 9.65 -10.83 -16.63
C GLN A 4 8.94 -11.77 -15.66
N THR A 5 8.97 -13.06 -15.96
CA THR A 5 8.39 -14.08 -15.07
C THR A 5 9.39 -14.43 -13.98
N TYR A 6 8.92 -14.46 -12.75
CA TYR A 6 9.65 -14.87 -11.56
C TYR A 6 9.03 -16.16 -11.00
N THR A 7 9.91 -17.01 -10.47
CA THR A 7 9.54 -18.11 -9.59
C THR A 7 9.99 -17.75 -8.18
N ALA A 8 9.11 -17.90 -7.21
CA ALA A 8 9.41 -17.61 -5.81
C ALA A 8 8.86 -18.69 -4.90
N THR A 9 9.47 -18.84 -3.72
CA THR A 9 9.01 -19.70 -2.65
C THR A 9 8.27 -18.87 -1.62
N VAL A 10 7.11 -19.34 -1.19
CA VAL A 10 6.36 -18.73 -0.07
C VAL A 10 7.15 -18.97 1.22
N SER A 11 7.67 -17.88 1.81
CA SER A 11 8.38 -17.95 3.08
C SER A 11 7.42 -17.97 4.27
N SER A 12 6.35 -17.17 4.17
CA SER A 12 5.30 -17.14 5.19
C SER A 12 3.97 -16.69 4.63
N VAL A 13 2.88 -17.09 5.29
CA VAL A 13 1.52 -16.56 5.12
C VAL A 13 1.04 -16.17 6.50
N THR A 14 0.84 -14.89 6.73
CA THR A 14 0.51 -14.34 8.05
C THR A 14 -0.82 -13.61 8.01
N ASN A 15 -1.78 -14.00 8.87
CA ASN A 15 -2.93 -13.16 9.16
C ASN A 15 -2.47 -11.99 10.04
N VAL A 16 -2.51 -10.77 9.50
CA VAL A 16 -2.02 -9.59 10.22
C VAL A 16 -3.12 -8.88 11.00
N ALA A 17 -4.37 -8.95 10.54
CA ALA A 17 -5.57 -8.49 11.25
C ALA A 17 -6.84 -8.88 10.50
N GLY A 18 -7.84 -9.39 11.20
CA GLY A 18 -9.16 -9.67 10.64
C GLY A 18 -9.10 -10.41 9.30
N LYS A 19 -9.45 -9.70 8.23
CA LYS A 19 -9.46 -10.22 6.86
C LYS A 19 -8.16 -9.99 6.08
N PHE A 20 -7.12 -9.41 6.68
CA PHE A 20 -5.89 -9.04 5.99
C PHE A 20 -4.78 -10.07 6.19
N TYR A 21 -4.14 -10.44 5.09
CA TYR A 21 -3.05 -11.40 5.05
C TYR A 21 -1.84 -10.82 4.32
N VAL A 22 -0.66 -11.09 4.85
CA VAL A 22 0.62 -10.82 4.20
C VAL A 22 1.25 -12.14 3.79
N VAL A 23 1.71 -12.23 2.55
CA VAL A 23 2.54 -13.33 2.05
C VAL A 23 3.91 -12.78 1.74
N THR A 24 4.94 -13.35 2.37
CA THR A 24 6.33 -13.08 2.05
C THR A 24 6.84 -14.11 1.08
N LEU A 25 7.42 -13.65 -0.02
CA LEU A 25 7.95 -14.46 -1.10
C LEU A 25 9.46 -14.29 -1.21
N SER A 26 10.22 -15.39 -1.13
CA SER A 26 11.65 -15.42 -1.43
C SER A 26 11.86 -15.76 -2.91
N LEU A 27 12.63 -14.93 -3.62
CA LEU A 27 12.89 -15.07 -5.05
C LEU A 27 13.81 -16.27 -5.30
N ALA A 28 13.38 -17.16 -6.21
CA ALA A 28 14.16 -18.34 -6.60
C ALA A 28 14.79 -18.17 -8.00
N SER A 29 13.99 -17.74 -8.99
CA SER A 29 14.49 -17.55 -10.35
C SER A 29 13.68 -16.49 -11.10
N PRO A 30 14.27 -15.38 -11.51
CA PRO A 30 15.55 -14.84 -11.03
C PRO A 30 15.60 -14.72 -9.50
N SER A 31 16.79 -14.81 -8.91
CA SER A 31 16.98 -14.75 -7.45
C SER A 31 16.89 -13.36 -6.85
N THR A 32 16.78 -12.34 -7.72
CA THR A 32 16.60 -10.93 -7.30
C THR A 32 15.62 -10.22 -8.22
N ILE A 33 14.90 -9.26 -7.66
CA ILE A 33 14.01 -8.35 -8.38
C ILE A 33 14.46 -6.91 -8.17
N THR A 34 14.44 -6.12 -9.24
CA THR A 34 14.57 -4.66 -9.17
C THR A 34 13.21 -4.09 -9.53
N PHE A 35 12.64 -3.26 -8.66
CA PHE A 35 11.35 -2.60 -8.89
C PHE A 35 11.35 -1.18 -8.33
N ILE A 36 10.39 -0.38 -8.76
CA ILE A 36 10.15 0.95 -8.19
C ILE A 36 8.97 0.83 -7.22
N ALA A 37 9.10 1.41 -6.03
CA ALA A 37 8.04 1.42 -5.03
C ALA A 37 6.72 1.92 -5.63
N GLY A 38 5.63 1.19 -5.36
CA GLY A 38 4.31 1.40 -5.94
C GLY A 38 3.96 0.47 -7.10
N GLN A 39 4.93 -0.27 -7.65
CA GLN A 39 4.67 -1.27 -8.67
C GLN A 39 4.00 -2.53 -8.11
N TYR A 40 3.38 -3.29 -9.00
CA TYR A 40 2.66 -4.53 -8.70
C TYR A 40 3.19 -5.71 -9.51
N VAL A 41 2.75 -6.91 -9.12
CA VAL A 41 2.99 -8.17 -9.83
C VAL A 41 1.67 -8.86 -10.16
N ILE A 42 1.69 -9.74 -11.16
CA ILE A 42 0.52 -10.52 -11.61
C ILE A 42 0.79 -11.99 -11.40
N PHE A 43 0.03 -12.62 -10.51
CA PHE A 43 0.06 -14.06 -10.27
C PHE A 43 -0.86 -14.81 -11.24
N GLN A 44 -0.42 -15.98 -11.69
CA GLN A 44 -1.27 -16.98 -12.33
C GLN A 44 -1.85 -17.87 -11.22
N ILE A 45 -3.15 -17.73 -10.91
CA ILE A 45 -3.77 -18.38 -9.75
C ILE A 45 -4.70 -19.57 -10.07
N GLY A 46 -4.80 -19.92 -11.35
CA GLY A 46 -5.67 -21.00 -11.82
C GLY A 46 -5.52 -21.23 -13.32
N PRO A 47 -6.59 -21.66 -14.04
CA PRO A 47 -6.55 -21.85 -15.49
C PRO A 47 -5.95 -20.65 -16.24
N PRO A 48 -5.47 -20.80 -17.50
CA PRO A 48 -4.58 -19.84 -18.18
C PRO A 48 -5.02 -18.37 -18.23
N LYS A 49 -6.25 -18.04 -17.88
CA LYS A 49 -6.76 -16.66 -17.86
C LYS A 49 -7.04 -16.13 -16.44
N LEU A 50 -6.93 -16.97 -15.42
CA LEU A 50 -7.22 -16.57 -14.04
C LEU A 50 -5.96 -15.96 -13.42
N ARG A 51 -5.92 -14.63 -13.42
CA ARG A 51 -4.81 -13.83 -12.92
C ARG A 51 -5.23 -13.00 -11.72
N HIS A 52 -4.29 -12.76 -10.83
CA HIS A 52 -4.48 -11.90 -9.66
C HIS A 52 -3.36 -10.88 -9.57
N THR A 53 -3.73 -9.60 -9.52
CA THR A 53 -2.80 -8.47 -9.47
C THR A 53 -2.69 -7.98 -8.05
N LEU A 54 -1.46 -7.88 -7.54
CA LEU A 54 -1.19 -7.42 -6.18
C LEU A 54 0.02 -6.48 -6.17
N SER A 55 -0.12 -5.37 -5.46
CA SER A 55 0.96 -4.40 -5.28
C SER A 55 2.01 -4.95 -4.33
N ILE A 56 3.29 -4.65 -4.61
CA ILE A 56 4.39 -4.98 -3.72
C ILE A 56 4.33 -4.05 -2.51
N ALA A 57 4.35 -4.62 -1.31
CA ALA A 57 4.23 -3.89 -0.06
C ALA A 57 5.58 -3.67 0.67
N SER A 58 6.63 -4.40 0.29
CA SER A 58 7.99 -4.28 0.85
C SER A 58 8.80 -3.16 0.18
N SER A 59 9.89 -2.73 0.86
CA SER A 59 10.85 -1.79 0.30
C SER A 59 11.63 -2.41 -0.88
N PRO A 60 11.93 -1.62 -1.95
CA PRO A 60 12.83 -2.06 -3.02
C PRO A 60 14.29 -2.31 -2.57
N ALA A 61 14.66 -1.88 -1.37
CA ALA A 61 16.00 -2.11 -0.82
C ALA A 61 16.29 -3.61 -0.60
N ASP A 62 15.26 -4.41 -0.31
CA ASP A 62 15.38 -5.87 -0.34
C ASP A 62 15.05 -6.39 -1.74
N SER A 63 16.08 -6.79 -2.47
CA SER A 63 15.93 -7.36 -3.81
C SER A 63 15.65 -8.86 -3.84
N LYS A 64 15.69 -9.56 -2.69
CA LYS A 64 15.58 -11.02 -2.59
C LYS A 64 14.20 -11.48 -2.15
N THR A 65 13.46 -10.61 -1.47
CA THR A 65 12.12 -10.91 -0.99
C THR A 65 11.12 -9.83 -1.38
N ILE A 66 9.86 -10.20 -1.51
CA ILE A 66 8.75 -9.25 -1.64
C ILE A 66 7.60 -9.63 -0.71
N ASP A 67 6.97 -8.64 -0.12
CA ASP A 67 5.73 -8.80 0.63
C ASP A 67 4.54 -8.42 -0.24
N ILE A 68 3.49 -9.23 -0.16
CA ILE A 68 2.20 -9.02 -0.81
C ILE A 68 1.12 -8.94 0.25
N LEU A 69 0.31 -7.90 0.22
CA LEU A 69 -0.82 -7.72 1.13
C LEU A 69 -2.14 -7.92 0.39
N GLN A 70 -3.05 -8.69 0.96
CA GLN A 70 -4.40 -8.88 0.42
C GLN A 70 -5.46 -8.96 1.52
N SER A 71 -6.67 -8.43 1.22
CA SER A 71 -7.88 -8.74 1.97
C SER A 71 -8.56 -9.97 1.37
N ILE A 72 -8.98 -10.91 2.23
CA ILE A 72 -9.78 -12.07 1.80
C ILE A 72 -11.28 -11.77 1.71
N ALA A 73 -11.69 -10.54 1.95
CA ALA A 73 -13.08 -10.12 1.82
C ALA A 73 -13.22 -9.03 0.72
N PRO A 74 -14.16 -9.22 -0.23
CA PRO A 74 -15.05 -10.38 -0.39
C PRO A 74 -14.27 -11.64 -0.80
N MET A 75 -14.81 -12.82 -0.42
CA MET A 75 -14.21 -14.10 -0.78
C MET A 75 -14.35 -14.36 -2.28
N GLY A 76 -13.23 -14.31 -2.99
CA GLY A 76 -13.14 -14.57 -4.42
C GLY A 76 -12.03 -15.58 -4.73
N GLU A 77 -11.75 -15.83 -6.00
CA GLU A 77 -10.72 -16.81 -6.41
C GLU A 77 -9.32 -16.42 -5.91
N GLY A 78 -8.96 -15.12 -5.96
CA GLY A 78 -7.70 -14.63 -5.39
C GLY A 78 -7.60 -14.86 -3.88
N SER A 79 -8.70 -14.69 -3.14
CA SER A 79 -8.75 -14.95 -1.69
C SER A 79 -8.61 -16.43 -1.37
N LYS A 80 -9.29 -17.30 -2.13
CA LYS A 80 -9.17 -18.77 -2.00
C LYS A 80 -7.74 -19.23 -2.28
N TRP A 81 -7.14 -18.71 -3.35
CA TRP A 81 -5.77 -19.00 -3.72
C TRP A 81 -4.82 -18.58 -2.59
N MET A 82 -4.92 -17.37 -2.10
CA MET A 82 -4.05 -16.87 -1.02
C MET A 82 -4.18 -17.70 0.26
N LEU A 83 -5.41 -18.06 0.67
CA LEU A 83 -5.66 -18.89 1.83
C LEU A 83 -5.16 -20.34 1.66
N GLY A 84 -5.00 -20.81 0.42
CA GLY A 84 -4.44 -22.12 0.11
C GLY A 84 -2.91 -22.18 0.19
N LEU A 85 -2.23 -21.03 0.16
CA LEU A 85 -0.77 -20.97 0.19
C LEU A 85 -0.21 -21.38 1.56
N LYS A 86 0.94 -22.04 1.54
CA LYS A 86 1.69 -22.45 2.73
C LYS A 86 3.17 -22.18 2.53
N ALA A 87 3.90 -22.01 3.62
CA ALA A 87 5.36 -21.93 3.59
C ALA A 87 5.95 -23.16 2.87
N GLY A 88 6.86 -22.91 1.94
CA GLY A 88 7.46 -23.91 1.06
C GLY A 88 6.77 -24.04 -0.31
N ASP A 89 5.57 -23.50 -0.50
CA ASP A 89 4.91 -23.54 -1.81
C ASP A 89 5.69 -22.71 -2.83
N THR A 90 5.62 -23.14 -4.09
CA THR A 90 6.21 -22.41 -5.22
C THR A 90 5.12 -21.63 -5.95
N VAL A 91 5.36 -20.36 -6.21
CA VAL A 91 4.47 -19.48 -6.98
C VAL A 91 5.21 -18.84 -8.14
N GLN A 92 4.47 -18.50 -9.19
CA GLN A 92 4.98 -17.73 -10.32
C GLN A 92 4.22 -16.42 -10.48
N PHE A 93 4.94 -15.37 -10.81
CA PHE A 93 4.35 -14.07 -11.12
C PHE A 93 5.11 -13.36 -12.25
N LEU A 94 4.39 -12.50 -12.95
CA LEU A 94 4.93 -11.56 -13.94
C LEU A 94 5.09 -10.19 -13.29
N GLY A 95 6.23 -9.56 -13.46
CA GLY A 95 6.45 -8.20 -12.96
C GLY A 95 7.90 -7.72 -13.10
N PRO A 96 8.24 -6.56 -12.52
CA PRO A 96 7.32 -5.58 -11.95
C PRO A 96 6.55 -4.81 -13.03
N LEU A 97 5.37 -4.31 -12.70
CA LEU A 97 4.46 -3.58 -13.58
C LEU A 97 3.88 -2.37 -12.84
N GLY A 98 3.30 -1.42 -13.58
CA GLY A 98 2.62 -0.25 -13.00
C GLY A 98 3.37 1.06 -13.19
N LYS A 99 2.60 2.16 -13.13
CA LYS A 99 3.09 3.54 -13.26
C LYS A 99 2.71 4.41 -12.06
N PHE A 100 2.12 3.82 -11.03
CA PHE A 100 1.84 4.49 -9.78
C PHE A 100 3.12 4.49 -8.94
N ILE A 101 3.95 5.52 -9.13
CA ILE A 101 5.29 5.63 -8.54
C ILE A 101 5.48 6.99 -7.86
N LEU A 102 6.36 7.03 -6.86
CA LEU A 102 6.66 8.23 -6.09
C LEU A 102 7.55 9.20 -6.88
N GLN A 103 7.22 10.49 -6.82
CA GLN A 103 8.05 11.60 -7.33
C GLN A 103 9.11 11.96 -6.29
N LYS A 104 10.18 11.16 -6.19
CA LYS A 104 11.19 11.28 -5.14
C LYS A 104 11.93 12.61 -5.13
N GLU A 105 12.26 13.13 -6.32
CA GLU A 105 13.04 14.36 -6.48
C GLU A 105 12.22 15.64 -6.22
N SER A 106 10.91 15.53 -6.11
CA SER A 106 10.06 16.68 -5.80
C SER A 106 10.25 17.11 -4.34
N PRO A 107 10.47 18.40 -4.06
CA PRO A 107 10.62 18.91 -2.70
C PRO A 107 9.29 19.03 -1.93
N LYS A 108 8.16 18.76 -2.59
CA LYS A 108 6.82 18.85 -2.00
C LYS A 108 6.62 17.80 -0.92
N GLN A 109 5.84 18.13 0.10
CA GLN A 109 5.42 17.15 1.08
C GLN A 109 4.63 16.01 0.42
N LYS A 110 4.78 14.80 0.95
CA LYS A 110 4.16 13.59 0.43
C LYS A 110 2.99 13.20 1.33
N VAL A 111 1.78 13.23 0.79
CA VAL A 111 0.57 12.85 1.51
C VAL A 111 0.02 11.56 0.90
N PHE A 112 0.11 10.50 1.66
CA PHE A 112 -0.37 9.18 1.29
C PHE A 112 -1.75 8.94 1.88
N VAL A 113 -2.71 8.52 1.06
CA VAL A 113 -4.08 8.27 1.50
C VAL A 113 -4.49 6.86 1.08
N ALA A 114 -4.64 5.98 2.06
CA ALA A 114 -5.00 4.59 1.86
C ALA A 114 -6.39 4.24 2.39
N THR A 115 -7.03 3.23 1.78
CA THR A 115 -8.09 2.45 2.44
C THR A 115 -7.81 0.95 2.28
N GLY A 116 -7.96 0.20 3.37
CA GLY A 116 -7.72 -1.25 3.38
C GLY A 116 -6.34 -1.61 2.83
N CYS A 117 -6.30 -2.53 1.85
CA CYS A 117 -5.07 -2.97 1.19
C CYS A 117 -4.38 -1.92 0.32
N GLY A 118 -5.00 -0.76 0.09
CA GLY A 118 -4.35 0.37 -0.59
C GLY A 118 -3.10 0.86 0.11
N ILE A 119 -2.89 0.46 1.36
CA ILE A 119 -1.65 0.71 2.10
C ILE A 119 -0.43 0.01 1.48
N ALA A 120 -0.59 -1.11 0.76
CA ALA A 120 0.51 -1.91 0.25
C ALA A 120 1.52 -1.12 -0.60
N PRO A 121 1.13 -0.51 -1.75
CA PRO A 121 2.07 0.26 -2.55
C PRO A 121 2.55 1.51 -1.82
N LEU A 122 1.73 2.11 -0.96
CA LEU A 122 2.08 3.31 -0.21
C LEU A 122 3.11 3.02 0.88
N ARG A 123 3.03 1.85 1.55
CA ARG A 123 4.06 1.40 2.49
C ARG A 123 5.41 1.25 1.78
N ALA A 124 5.43 0.60 0.62
CA ALA A 124 6.66 0.48 -0.18
C ALA A 124 7.25 1.85 -0.53
N MET A 125 6.41 2.82 -0.95
CA MET A 125 6.84 4.18 -1.27
C MET A 125 7.39 4.93 -0.05
N ILE A 126 6.74 4.81 1.11
CA ILE A 126 7.16 5.45 2.36
C ILE A 126 8.53 4.94 2.78
N LEU A 127 8.69 3.61 2.83
CA LEU A 127 9.97 2.97 3.19
C LEU A 127 11.08 3.40 2.23
N ASP A 128 10.86 3.25 0.93
CA ASP A 128 11.81 3.59 -0.12
C ASP A 128 12.25 5.08 -0.07
N TYR A 129 11.31 5.99 0.24
CA TYR A 129 11.62 7.42 0.36
C TYR A 129 12.45 7.75 1.60
N LEU A 130 12.05 7.21 2.75
CA LEU A 130 12.70 7.50 4.03
C LEU A 130 14.08 6.82 4.10
N GLU A 131 14.20 5.57 3.66
CA GLU A 131 15.47 4.83 3.60
C GLU A 131 16.48 5.47 2.64
N ALA A 132 16.00 6.11 1.57
CA ALA A 132 16.84 6.89 0.64
C ALA A 132 17.23 8.28 1.18
N GLY A 133 16.86 8.64 2.41
CA GLY A 133 17.17 9.93 3.02
C GLY A 133 16.26 11.08 2.58
N GLY A 134 15.05 10.78 2.14
CA GLY A 134 14.05 11.79 1.78
C GLY A 134 13.73 12.73 2.94
N THR A 135 13.81 14.05 2.71
CA THR A 135 13.71 15.09 3.76
C THR A 135 12.37 15.80 3.81
N ALA A 136 11.57 15.74 2.74
CA ALA A 136 10.25 16.37 2.75
C ALA A 136 9.32 15.66 3.78
N ALA A 137 8.36 16.39 4.32
CA ALA A 137 7.38 15.83 5.22
C ALA A 137 6.57 14.71 4.54
N VAL A 138 6.35 13.63 5.26
CA VAL A 138 5.62 12.43 4.82
C VAL A 138 4.47 12.19 5.77
N THR A 139 3.24 12.23 5.28
CA THR A 139 2.05 11.94 6.09
C THR A 139 1.26 10.79 5.48
N LEU A 140 0.97 9.78 6.28
CA LEU A 140 0.09 8.68 5.94
C LEU A 140 -1.27 8.84 6.61
N TRP A 141 -2.32 8.86 5.81
CA TRP A 141 -3.72 8.74 6.23
C TRP A 141 -4.25 7.38 5.83
N TRP A 142 -4.61 6.56 6.81
CA TRP A 142 -5.07 5.20 6.54
C TRP A 142 -6.46 4.93 7.10
N GLY A 143 -7.44 4.79 6.21
CA GLY A 143 -8.83 4.49 6.54
C GLY A 143 -9.09 2.99 6.61
N LEU A 144 -9.59 2.54 7.75
CA LEU A 144 -10.05 1.17 8.00
C LEU A 144 -11.50 1.19 8.49
N ARG A 145 -12.08 0.02 8.70
CA ARG A 145 -13.49 -0.06 9.11
C ARG A 145 -13.65 -0.24 10.61
N HIS A 146 -12.96 -1.22 11.18
CA HIS A 146 -13.07 -1.63 12.58
C HIS A 146 -11.69 -1.76 13.23
N GLU A 147 -11.63 -1.80 14.55
CA GLU A 147 -10.39 -2.04 15.30
C GLU A 147 -9.74 -3.39 14.92
N THR A 148 -10.56 -4.40 14.64
CA THR A 148 -10.08 -5.72 14.21
C THR A 148 -9.40 -5.72 12.84
N ASP A 149 -9.53 -4.63 12.09
CA ASP A 149 -8.86 -4.43 10.79
C ASP A 149 -7.49 -3.74 10.93
N VAL A 150 -7.11 -3.30 12.14
CA VAL A 150 -5.89 -2.51 12.36
C VAL A 150 -4.67 -3.41 12.47
N PHE A 151 -3.64 -3.11 11.67
CA PHE A 151 -2.34 -3.79 11.68
C PHE A 151 -1.20 -2.81 11.37
N TRP A 152 0.04 -3.22 11.45
CA TRP A 152 1.26 -2.43 11.24
C TRP A 152 1.40 -1.15 12.09
N GLN A 153 0.60 -0.97 13.15
CA GLN A 153 0.70 0.20 14.03
C GLN A 153 2.09 0.31 14.66
N ASN A 154 2.59 -0.81 15.21
CA ASN A 154 3.92 -0.83 15.84
C ASN A 154 5.03 -0.53 14.83
N GLU A 155 4.87 -0.95 13.58
CA GLU A 155 5.80 -0.63 12.50
C GLU A 155 5.80 0.87 12.21
N PHE A 156 4.62 1.49 12.04
CA PHE A 156 4.53 2.93 11.79
C PHE A 156 5.02 3.77 12.97
N GLU A 157 4.81 3.34 14.21
CA GLU A 157 5.41 4.01 15.37
C GLU A 157 6.94 3.87 15.39
N ALA A 158 7.49 2.72 14.99
CA ALA A 158 8.93 2.54 14.86
C ALA A 158 9.52 3.43 13.75
N ILE A 159 8.86 3.53 12.58
CA ILE A 159 9.25 4.42 11.49
C ILE A 159 9.22 5.88 11.97
N LYS A 160 8.17 6.31 12.68
CA LYS A 160 8.05 7.65 13.24
C LYS A 160 9.14 7.97 14.26
N ALA A 161 9.55 6.98 15.08
CA ALA A 161 10.64 7.15 16.02
C ALA A 161 12.00 7.33 15.33
N GLN A 162 12.17 6.70 14.16
CA GLN A 162 13.41 6.76 13.39
C GLN A 162 13.47 7.99 12.46
N TYR A 163 12.33 8.40 11.90
CA TYR A 163 12.24 9.48 10.90
C TYR A 163 11.29 10.57 11.37
N SER A 164 11.85 11.68 11.88
CA SER A 164 11.07 12.79 12.45
C SER A 164 10.16 13.51 11.44
N ASN A 165 10.40 13.34 10.14
CA ASN A 165 9.58 13.88 9.06
C ASN A 165 8.43 12.94 8.65
N PHE A 166 8.24 11.79 9.32
CA PHE A 166 7.13 10.86 9.06
C PHE A 166 6.03 10.98 10.12
N HIS A 167 4.79 11.01 9.66
CA HIS A 167 3.59 10.97 10.50
C HIS A 167 2.56 10.01 9.92
N ALA A 168 1.91 9.21 10.77
CA ALA A 168 0.86 8.29 10.37
C ALA A 168 -0.40 8.46 11.22
N VAL A 169 -1.55 8.49 10.56
CA VAL A 169 -2.88 8.59 11.19
C VAL A 169 -3.77 7.47 10.68
N THR A 170 -4.26 6.65 11.59
CA THR A 170 -5.30 5.64 11.27
C THR A 170 -6.65 6.17 11.66
N THR A 171 -7.62 6.11 10.72
CA THR A 171 -9.00 6.49 10.97
C THR A 171 -9.91 5.29 10.82
N LEU A 172 -10.92 5.16 11.70
CA LEU A 172 -11.91 4.09 11.62
C LEU A 172 -13.30 4.64 11.29
N SER A 173 -13.91 4.09 10.23
CA SER A 173 -15.24 4.52 9.81
C SER A 173 -16.39 3.94 10.65
N GLN A 174 -16.15 2.83 11.33
CA GLN A 174 -17.09 2.18 12.26
C GLN A 174 -16.35 1.67 13.52
N PRO A 175 -15.74 2.59 14.29
CA PRO A 175 -15.04 2.21 15.51
C PRO A 175 -16.00 1.88 16.64
N GLY A 176 -15.59 0.98 17.54
CA GLY A 176 -16.22 0.78 18.84
C GLY A 176 -16.03 1.99 19.76
N VAL A 177 -16.68 1.94 20.92
CA VAL A 177 -16.62 3.06 21.89
C VAL A 177 -15.22 3.29 22.48
N SER A 178 -14.41 2.24 22.58
CA SER A 178 -13.06 2.26 23.15
C SER A 178 -11.99 2.84 22.21
N TRP A 179 -12.29 3.07 20.95
CA TRP A 179 -11.31 3.60 20.00
C TRP A 179 -10.94 5.05 20.32
N ALA A 180 -9.67 5.29 20.65
CA ALA A 180 -9.14 6.61 20.99
C ALA A 180 -8.56 7.39 19.80
N GLY A 181 -8.42 6.74 18.62
CA GLY A 181 -7.91 7.39 17.39
C GLY A 181 -8.99 8.14 16.61
N GLN A 182 -8.64 8.57 15.41
CA GLN A 182 -9.55 9.32 14.53
C GLN A 182 -10.76 8.49 14.11
N ARG A 183 -11.94 9.11 14.08
CA ARG A 183 -13.22 8.51 13.73
C ARG A 183 -13.74 9.07 12.43
N GLY A 184 -14.39 8.24 11.62
CA GLY A 184 -14.98 8.63 10.35
C GLY A 184 -14.17 8.16 9.15
N ARG A 185 -14.55 8.65 7.98
CA ARG A 185 -13.85 8.33 6.74
C ARG A 185 -12.57 9.17 6.61
N VAL A 186 -11.52 8.57 6.06
CA VAL A 186 -10.24 9.25 5.84
C VAL A 186 -10.39 10.56 5.06
N THR A 187 -11.32 10.64 4.12
CA THR A 187 -11.60 11.83 3.30
C THR A 187 -12.05 13.04 4.12
N ALA A 188 -12.60 12.84 5.32
CA ALA A 188 -13.05 13.93 6.17
C ALA A 188 -11.89 14.68 6.87
N HIS A 189 -10.74 14.02 7.01
CA HIS A 189 -9.59 14.54 7.76
C HIS A 189 -8.51 15.13 6.87
N VAL A 190 -8.21 14.50 5.74
CA VAL A 190 -7.04 14.82 4.90
C VAL A 190 -6.99 16.33 4.53
N VAL A 191 -8.09 16.88 4.03
CA VAL A 191 -8.12 18.31 3.61
C VAL A 191 -8.04 19.24 4.82
N ALA A 192 -8.71 18.89 5.92
CA ALA A 192 -8.76 19.73 7.12
C ALA A 192 -7.44 19.79 7.88
N GLU A 193 -6.68 18.68 7.83
CA GLU A 193 -5.49 18.50 8.67
C GLU A 193 -4.17 18.51 7.87
N THR A 194 -4.22 18.67 6.53
CA THR A 194 -3.01 18.80 5.70
C THR A 194 -2.66 20.28 5.52
N PRO A 195 -1.55 20.75 6.08
CA PRO A 195 -1.09 22.12 5.83
C PRO A 195 -0.69 22.30 4.36
N GLU A 196 -0.89 23.51 3.81
CA GLU A 196 -0.40 23.91 2.50
C GLU A 196 -0.72 22.91 1.36
N LEU A 197 -2.00 22.57 1.20
CA LEU A 197 -2.49 21.59 0.21
C LEU A 197 -1.87 21.76 -1.19
N SER A 198 -1.72 22.99 -1.69
CA SER A 198 -1.16 23.28 -3.01
C SER A 198 0.34 22.98 -3.13
N LYS A 199 1.05 22.84 -2.00
CA LYS A 199 2.47 22.48 -1.93
C LYS A 199 2.67 20.98 -1.66
N SER A 200 1.61 20.19 -1.69
CA SER A 200 1.63 18.76 -1.41
C SER A 200 1.43 17.94 -2.66
N GLU A 201 1.97 16.75 -2.65
CA GLU A 201 1.67 15.67 -3.59
C GLU A 201 0.87 14.59 -2.90
N PHE A 202 -0.21 14.16 -3.52
CA PHE A 202 -1.15 13.20 -2.96
C PHE A 202 -1.06 11.87 -3.69
N TYR A 203 -0.86 10.79 -2.96
CA TYR A 203 -0.80 9.41 -3.46
C TYR A 203 -1.98 8.64 -2.89
N LEU A 204 -3.00 8.40 -3.72
CA LEU A 204 -4.27 7.81 -3.30
C LEU A 204 -4.35 6.36 -3.76
N CYS A 205 -4.51 5.42 -2.82
CA CYS A 205 -4.70 4.01 -3.17
C CYS A 205 -5.75 3.33 -2.28
N GLY A 206 -6.65 2.56 -2.89
CA GLY A 206 -7.72 1.86 -2.18
C GLY A 206 -9.00 1.75 -2.98
N THR A 207 -10.15 1.86 -2.31
CA THR A 207 -11.45 1.74 -2.98
C THR A 207 -11.67 2.86 -3.99
N ARG A 208 -12.29 2.53 -5.13
CA ARG A 208 -12.63 3.50 -6.17
C ARG A 208 -13.39 4.70 -5.63
N GLN A 209 -14.35 4.47 -4.72
CA GLN A 209 -15.15 5.55 -4.13
C GLN A 209 -14.26 6.52 -3.33
N MET A 210 -13.36 6.02 -2.49
CA MET A 210 -12.43 6.89 -1.74
C MET A 210 -11.56 7.74 -2.68
N ILE A 211 -11.05 7.14 -3.76
CA ILE A 211 -10.20 7.86 -4.72
C ILE A 211 -10.97 8.97 -5.43
N VAL A 212 -12.20 8.68 -5.89
CA VAL A 212 -13.05 9.68 -6.57
C VAL A 212 -13.40 10.83 -5.61
N ASP A 213 -13.85 10.51 -4.40
CA ASP A 213 -14.23 11.51 -3.39
C ASP A 213 -13.02 12.37 -2.99
N MET A 214 -11.87 11.72 -2.70
CA MET A 214 -10.66 12.44 -2.28
C MET A 214 -10.12 13.34 -3.39
N ARG A 215 -10.04 12.83 -4.62
CA ARG A 215 -9.62 13.63 -5.78
C ARG A 215 -10.52 14.85 -5.98
N GLY A 216 -11.84 14.67 -5.89
CA GLY A 216 -12.81 15.77 -5.99
C GLY A 216 -12.58 16.83 -4.91
N LEU A 217 -12.42 16.40 -3.66
CA LEU A 217 -12.14 17.30 -2.53
C LEU A 217 -10.82 18.07 -2.71
N LEU A 218 -9.74 17.39 -3.11
CA LEU A 218 -8.44 18.00 -3.32
C LEU A 218 -8.47 19.07 -4.42
N VAL A 219 -9.06 18.73 -5.57
CA VAL A 219 -9.21 19.68 -6.70
C VAL A 219 -10.08 20.88 -6.30
N HIS A 220 -11.19 20.65 -5.60
CA HIS A 220 -12.06 21.73 -5.08
C HIS A 220 -11.32 22.69 -4.14
N ASN A 221 -10.33 22.16 -3.37
CA ASN A 221 -9.50 22.96 -2.47
C ASN A 221 -8.18 23.45 -3.11
N GLY A 222 -8.12 23.49 -4.45
CA GLY A 222 -7.04 24.13 -5.19
C GLY A 222 -5.77 23.29 -5.38
N VAL A 223 -5.83 21.96 -5.14
CA VAL A 223 -4.71 21.08 -5.47
C VAL A 223 -4.68 20.83 -6.98
N PRO A 224 -3.57 21.13 -7.68
CA PRO A 224 -3.41 20.83 -9.09
C PRO A 224 -3.56 19.33 -9.40
N ALA A 225 -4.27 18.99 -10.46
CA ALA A 225 -4.58 17.60 -10.79
C ALA A 225 -3.32 16.74 -11.04
N GLU A 226 -2.24 17.34 -11.51
CA GLU A 226 -0.92 16.72 -11.74
C GLU A 226 -0.16 16.40 -10.46
N GLN A 227 -0.63 16.89 -9.30
CA GLN A 227 -0.10 16.55 -7.99
C GLN A 227 -0.89 15.43 -7.29
N ILE A 228 -1.88 14.85 -7.98
CA ILE A 228 -2.76 13.81 -7.43
C ILE A 228 -2.55 12.51 -8.21
N PHE A 229 -1.79 11.60 -7.63
CA PHE A 229 -1.48 10.28 -8.20
C PHE A 229 -2.44 9.24 -7.63
N THR A 230 -2.94 8.33 -8.46
CA THR A 230 -3.98 7.39 -8.02
C THR A 230 -3.77 5.98 -8.56
N GLU A 231 -4.05 4.97 -7.72
CA GLU A 231 -4.22 3.58 -8.13
C GLU A 231 -5.47 2.99 -7.45
N ALA A 232 -6.43 2.54 -8.26
CA ALA A 232 -7.68 1.98 -7.74
C ALA A 232 -7.60 0.45 -7.68
N PHE A 233 -8.03 -0.13 -6.57
CA PHE A 233 -8.34 -1.56 -6.48
C PHE A 233 -9.79 -1.81 -6.86
N PHE A 234 -10.01 -2.86 -7.65
CA PHE A 234 -11.32 -3.28 -8.16
C PHE A 234 -11.94 -4.33 -7.25
#